data_2702375003cec16972cf86c6d684e2cd
#
_entry.id   2702375003cec16972cf86c6d684e2cd
#
_cell.length_a   1.000
_cell.length_b   1.000
_cell.length_c   1.000
_cell.angle_alpha   90.00
_cell.angle_beta   90.00
_cell.angle_gamma   90.00
#
_symmetry.space_group_name_H-M   'P 1'
#
loop_
_entity.id
_entity.type
_entity.pdbx_description
1 polymer ?
#
loop_
_entity_poly.entity_id
_entity_poly.type
_entity_poly.pdbx_seq_one_letter_code
_entity_poly.pdbx_strand_id
1 'polypeptide(L)'
;MTLPQRIAHILKHGMAVLHPCVYGELNSRGAIDEIAADLQREVALLCPDRDAKEIVDAFRARLPEVRRLVDTDVDAAYDGDPAATSRMEVVMAYPGLYAVTVHRLAHELYRLNVPIIPRIMAELAHSKTGIDIHPGATIGERFFIDHGTGVVIGETCVIGRNVRLYQGVTLGGLSFVKDSSGALVKGLKRHPNIEDNVVIYANATILGGETTVGHDSEIGGNVWLKDSVPPFSRVYNQQPAPAIRSIN
;
A
#
# COMPACT_ATOMS: atom_id res chain seq x y z
N MET A 1 -20.49 -10.82 -15.46
CA MET A 1 -19.17 -10.30 -14.98
C MET A 1 -18.51 -11.34 -14.09
N THR A 2 -17.20 -11.53 -14.21
CA THR A 2 -16.39 -12.36 -13.29
C THR A 2 -16.26 -11.67 -11.93
N LEU A 3 -15.87 -12.40 -10.88
CA LEU A 3 -15.63 -11.79 -9.56
C LEU A 3 -14.65 -10.61 -9.62
N PRO A 4 -13.46 -10.70 -10.26
CA PRO A 4 -12.57 -9.53 -10.37
C PRO A 4 -13.20 -8.32 -11.05
N GLN A 5 -14.05 -8.52 -12.07
CA GLN A 5 -14.75 -7.42 -12.74
C GLN A 5 -15.78 -6.74 -11.82
N ARG A 6 -16.49 -7.51 -10.98
CA ARG A 6 -17.42 -6.94 -10.00
C ARG A 6 -16.67 -6.19 -8.90
N ILE A 7 -15.54 -6.73 -8.43
CA ILE A 7 -14.71 -6.03 -7.45
C ILE A 7 -14.09 -4.75 -8.05
N ALA A 8 -13.69 -4.76 -9.32
CA ALA A 8 -13.22 -3.54 -9.99
C ALA A 8 -14.31 -2.46 -10.06
N HIS A 9 -15.57 -2.86 -10.26
CA HIS A 9 -16.72 -1.94 -10.23
C HIS A 9 -16.92 -1.33 -8.84
N ILE A 10 -16.96 -2.17 -7.80
CA ILE A 10 -17.06 -1.74 -6.39
C ILE A 10 -15.91 -0.78 -6.03
N LEU A 11 -14.68 -1.12 -6.43
CA LEU A 11 -13.49 -0.30 -6.17
C LEU A 11 -13.58 1.07 -6.83
N LYS A 12 -14.01 1.14 -8.10
CA LYS A 12 -14.19 2.41 -8.82
C LYS A 12 -15.13 3.36 -8.07
N HIS A 13 -16.24 2.84 -7.53
CA HIS A 13 -17.18 3.64 -6.77
C HIS A 13 -16.65 3.99 -5.37
N GLY A 14 -15.93 3.06 -4.72
CA GLY A 14 -15.23 3.34 -3.45
C GLY A 14 -14.24 4.51 -3.58
N MET A 15 -13.48 4.56 -4.68
CA MET A 15 -12.60 5.69 -5.01
C MET A 15 -13.38 7.01 -5.16
N ALA A 16 -14.56 6.97 -5.76
CA ALA A 16 -15.40 8.15 -5.90
C ALA A 16 -15.90 8.68 -4.56
N VAL A 17 -16.23 7.81 -3.62
CA VAL A 17 -16.62 8.19 -2.25
C VAL A 17 -15.47 8.86 -1.49
N LEU A 18 -14.24 8.40 -1.69
CA LEU A 18 -13.05 8.96 -1.02
C LEU A 18 -12.59 10.28 -1.65
N HIS A 19 -12.84 10.49 -2.95
CA HIS A 19 -12.42 11.68 -3.69
C HIS A 19 -13.62 12.38 -4.38
N PRO A 20 -14.59 12.91 -3.62
CA PRO A 20 -15.81 13.48 -4.18
C PRO A 20 -15.57 14.69 -5.10
N CYS A 21 -14.50 15.45 -4.86
CA CYS A 21 -14.12 16.60 -5.68
C CYS A 21 -13.70 16.21 -7.10
N VAL A 22 -13.28 14.94 -7.32
CA VAL A 22 -12.83 14.43 -8.63
C VAL A 22 -13.95 13.70 -9.37
N TYR A 23 -14.78 12.94 -8.63
CA TYR A 23 -15.74 12.02 -9.22
C TYR A 23 -17.19 12.53 -9.21
N GLY A 24 -17.43 13.76 -8.70
CA GLY A 24 -18.70 14.47 -8.82
C GLY A 24 -19.94 13.72 -8.32
N GLU A 25 -20.94 13.53 -9.19
CA GLU A 25 -22.25 12.97 -8.85
C GLU A 25 -22.23 11.51 -8.37
N LEU A 26 -21.13 10.76 -8.60
CA LEU A 26 -20.96 9.39 -8.07
C LEU A 26 -20.89 9.36 -6.53
N ASN A 27 -20.88 10.51 -5.86
CA ASN A 27 -20.79 10.66 -4.41
C ASN A 27 -22.16 10.82 -3.71
N SER A 28 -23.27 10.48 -4.36
CA SER A 28 -24.58 10.51 -3.74
C SER A 28 -24.72 9.42 -2.66
N ARG A 29 -25.57 9.65 -1.64
CA ARG A 29 -25.91 8.61 -0.66
C ARG A 29 -26.34 7.30 -1.34
N GLY A 30 -27.07 7.40 -2.48
CA GLY A 30 -27.47 6.25 -3.26
C GLY A 30 -26.31 5.42 -3.79
N ALA A 31 -25.24 6.07 -4.25
CA ALA A 31 -24.03 5.37 -4.71
C ALA A 31 -23.33 4.59 -3.59
N ILE A 32 -23.28 5.16 -2.38
CA ILE A 32 -22.71 4.46 -1.21
C ILE A 32 -23.54 3.23 -0.84
N ASP A 33 -24.86 3.35 -0.88
CA ASP A 33 -25.75 2.23 -0.55
C ASP A 33 -25.72 1.14 -1.62
N GLU A 34 -25.60 1.50 -2.91
CA GLU A 34 -25.42 0.55 -4.01
C GLU A 34 -24.10 -0.23 -3.88
N ILE A 35 -22.97 0.45 -3.60
CA ILE A 35 -21.68 -0.20 -3.37
C ILE A 35 -21.76 -1.15 -2.18
N ALA A 36 -22.40 -0.73 -1.10
CA ALA A 36 -22.58 -1.57 0.08
C ALA A 36 -23.39 -2.82 -0.23
N ALA A 37 -24.48 -2.69 -1.01
CA ALA A 37 -25.28 -3.83 -1.43
C ALA A 37 -24.50 -4.79 -2.35
N ASP A 38 -23.71 -4.25 -3.27
CA ASP A 38 -22.84 -5.05 -4.14
C ASP A 38 -21.77 -5.79 -3.36
N LEU A 39 -21.07 -5.09 -2.44
CA LEU A 39 -20.09 -5.70 -1.56
C LEU A 39 -20.72 -6.78 -0.66
N GLN A 40 -21.90 -6.52 -0.12
CA GLN A 40 -22.60 -7.48 0.74
C GLN A 40 -22.94 -8.78 -0.01
N ARG A 41 -23.34 -8.69 -1.30
CA ARG A 41 -23.56 -9.88 -2.12
C ARG A 41 -22.28 -10.71 -2.28
N GLU A 42 -21.16 -10.07 -2.58
CA GLU A 42 -19.89 -10.78 -2.76
C GLU A 42 -19.37 -11.38 -1.45
N VAL A 43 -19.51 -10.65 -0.35
CA VAL A 43 -19.13 -11.15 0.99
C VAL A 43 -20.01 -12.34 1.39
N ALA A 44 -21.33 -12.29 1.16
CA ALA A 44 -22.23 -13.41 1.46
C ALA A 44 -21.87 -14.69 0.70
N LEU A 45 -21.42 -14.56 -0.56
CA LEU A 45 -20.97 -15.70 -1.37
C LEU A 45 -19.66 -16.31 -0.86
N LEU A 46 -18.75 -15.49 -0.35
CA LEU A 46 -17.41 -15.91 0.08
C LEU A 46 -17.32 -16.26 1.57
N CYS A 47 -18.27 -15.81 2.37
CA CYS A 47 -18.36 -16.03 3.81
C CYS A 47 -19.76 -16.54 4.21
N PRO A 48 -20.19 -17.71 3.72
CA PRO A 48 -21.57 -18.20 3.93
C PRO A 48 -21.94 -18.40 5.42
N ASP A 49 -20.96 -18.63 6.26
CA ASP A 49 -21.14 -18.87 7.71
C ASP A 49 -21.07 -17.58 8.56
N ARG A 50 -21.02 -16.40 7.92
CA ARG A 50 -20.91 -15.10 8.60
C ARG A 50 -21.98 -14.14 8.12
N ASP A 51 -22.40 -13.22 9.00
CA ASP A 51 -23.31 -12.14 8.62
C ASP A 51 -22.61 -11.12 7.71
N ALA A 52 -22.88 -11.19 6.41
CA ALA A 52 -22.33 -10.27 5.41
C ALA A 52 -22.76 -8.81 5.66
N LYS A 53 -23.96 -8.60 6.23
CA LYS A 53 -24.42 -7.25 6.55
C LYS A 53 -23.59 -6.65 7.68
N GLU A 54 -23.32 -7.39 8.74
CA GLU A 54 -22.47 -6.95 9.86
C GLU A 54 -21.06 -6.58 9.38
N ILE A 55 -20.46 -7.40 8.50
CA ILE A 55 -19.14 -7.15 7.90
C ILE A 55 -19.14 -5.84 7.11
N VAL A 56 -20.15 -5.63 6.26
CA VAL A 56 -20.24 -4.43 5.42
C VAL A 56 -20.55 -3.18 6.24
N ASP A 57 -21.39 -3.29 7.27
CA ASP A 57 -21.65 -2.18 8.20
C ASP A 57 -20.38 -1.78 8.96
N ALA A 58 -19.58 -2.76 9.42
CA ALA A 58 -18.29 -2.52 10.06
C ALA A 58 -17.30 -1.86 9.09
N PHE A 59 -17.23 -2.30 7.83
CA PHE A 59 -16.42 -1.66 6.80
C PHE A 59 -16.86 -0.21 6.53
N ARG A 60 -18.17 0.03 6.38
CA ARG A 60 -18.73 1.38 6.18
C ARG A 60 -18.36 2.33 7.32
N ALA A 61 -18.42 1.85 8.57
CA ALA A 61 -18.05 2.63 9.74
C ALA A 61 -16.58 3.09 9.74
N ARG A 62 -15.71 2.41 8.97
CA ARG A 62 -14.29 2.77 8.82
C ARG A 62 -14.02 3.78 7.69
N LEU A 63 -14.92 3.96 6.74
CA LEU A 63 -14.72 4.84 5.59
C LEU A 63 -14.35 6.29 5.96
N PRO A 64 -14.90 6.94 7.01
CA PRO A 64 -14.47 8.27 7.41
C PRO A 64 -12.99 8.32 7.82
N GLU A 65 -12.49 7.30 8.52
CA GLU A 65 -11.08 7.21 8.90
C GLU A 65 -10.19 6.89 7.70
N VAL A 66 -10.61 5.99 6.80
CA VAL A 66 -9.92 5.74 5.53
C VAL A 66 -9.78 7.03 4.74
N ARG A 67 -10.84 7.83 4.63
CA ARG A 67 -10.80 9.13 3.97
C ARG A 67 -9.81 10.07 4.62
N ARG A 68 -9.84 10.21 5.95
CA ARG A 68 -8.87 11.03 6.68
C ARG A 68 -7.42 10.62 6.37
N LEU A 69 -7.12 9.33 6.37
CA LEU A 69 -5.79 8.82 6.03
C LEU A 69 -5.40 9.18 4.59
N VAL A 70 -6.30 8.95 3.64
CA VAL A 70 -6.07 9.29 2.22
C VAL A 70 -5.83 10.79 2.04
N ASP A 71 -6.58 11.65 2.74
CA ASP A 71 -6.35 13.10 2.70
C ASP A 71 -4.93 13.46 3.19
N THR A 72 -4.41 12.77 4.24
CA THR A 72 -3.03 12.96 4.69
C THR A 72 -1.98 12.46 3.69
N ASP A 73 -2.31 11.41 2.91
CA ASP A 73 -1.41 10.90 1.86
C ASP A 73 -1.36 11.86 0.66
N VAL A 74 -2.49 12.50 0.33
CA VAL A 74 -2.54 13.58 -0.67
C VAL A 74 -1.63 14.73 -0.24
N ASP A 75 -1.71 15.14 1.04
CA ASP A 75 -0.84 16.17 1.59
C ASP A 75 0.64 15.79 1.50
N ALA A 76 0.98 14.55 1.87
CA ALA A 76 2.34 14.06 1.81
C ALA A 76 2.92 14.05 0.39
N ALA A 77 2.11 13.66 -0.60
CA ALA A 77 2.52 13.66 -2.00
C ALA A 77 2.67 15.09 -2.54
N TYR A 78 1.73 15.99 -2.21
CA TYR A 78 1.80 17.40 -2.62
C TYR A 78 3.00 18.13 -2.00
N ASP A 79 3.24 17.93 -0.71
CA ASP A 79 4.38 18.55 0.00
C ASP A 79 5.72 17.94 -0.43
N GLY A 80 5.70 16.67 -0.83
CA GLY A 80 6.89 15.85 -1.09
C GLY A 80 7.39 15.89 -2.52
N ASP A 81 6.56 16.26 -3.49
CA ASP A 81 6.95 16.35 -4.90
C ASP A 81 6.99 17.82 -5.35
N PRO A 82 8.18 18.38 -5.64
CA PRO A 82 8.30 19.76 -6.12
C PRO A 82 7.62 19.99 -7.49
N ALA A 83 7.29 18.94 -8.24
CA ALA A 83 6.59 19.04 -9.51
C ALA A 83 5.06 19.09 -9.36
N ALA A 84 4.52 18.77 -8.18
CA ALA A 84 3.07 18.79 -7.93
C ALA A 84 2.51 20.23 -7.96
N THR A 85 1.62 20.50 -8.90
CA THR A 85 1.03 21.86 -9.05
C THR A 85 -0.21 22.07 -8.17
N SER A 86 -0.88 20.99 -7.79
CA SER A 86 -2.05 21.04 -6.92
C SER A 86 -2.38 19.67 -6.31
N ARG A 87 -3.10 19.67 -5.17
CA ARG A 87 -3.67 18.44 -4.59
C ARG A 87 -4.62 17.71 -5.56
N MET A 88 -5.32 18.46 -6.41
CA MET A 88 -6.20 17.90 -7.43
C MET A 88 -5.40 17.06 -8.44
N GLU A 89 -4.26 17.57 -8.89
CA GLU A 89 -3.36 16.84 -9.78
C GLU A 89 -2.88 15.54 -9.15
N VAL A 90 -2.47 15.57 -7.88
CA VAL A 90 -2.07 14.37 -7.12
C VAL A 90 -3.18 13.33 -7.11
N VAL A 91 -4.42 13.74 -6.79
CA VAL A 91 -5.57 12.82 -6.75
C VAL A 91 -5.88 12.21 -8.10
N MET A 92 -5.77 12.99 -9.18
CA MET A 92 -6.18 12.56 -10.53
C MET A 92 -5.11 11.75 -11.26
N ALA A 93 -3.83 12.02 -11.00
CA ALA A 93 -2.75 11.58 -11.87
C ALA A 93 -1.72 10.64 -11.19
N TYR A 94 -1.55 10.70 -9.87
CA TYR A 94 -0.45 9.98 -9.22
C TYR A 94 -0.75 8.48 -9.02
N PRO A 95 0.02 7.58 -9.64
CA PRO A 95 -0.19 6.14 -9.48
C PRO A 95 0.07 5.68 -8.04
N GLY A 96 1.01 6.30 -7.32
CA GLY A 96 1.30 6.01 -5.93
C GLY A 96 0.09 6.25 -5.03
N LEU A 97 -0.57 7.42 -5.17
CA LEU A 97 -1.78 7.71 -4.40
C LEU A 97 -2.92 6.73 -4.71
N TYR A 98 -3.10 6.38 -6.00
CA TYR A 98 -4.10 5.40 -6.38
C TYR A 98 -3.85 4.05 -5.68
N ALA A 99 -2.62 3.53 -5.71
CA ALA A 99 -2.27 2.25 -5.08
C ALA A 99 -2.46 2.28 -3.56
N VAL A 100 -2.03 3.37 -2.89
CA VAL A 100 -2.20 3.55 -1.44
C VAL A 100 -3.67 3.65 -1.07
N THR A 101 -4.49 4.39 -1.83
CA THR A 101 -5.94 4.49 -1.58
C THR A 101 -6.62 3.13 -1.68
N VAL A 102 -6.29 2.33 -2.71
CA VAL A 102 -6.82 0.97 -2.86
C VAL A 102 -6.37 0.09 -1.70
N HIS A 103 -5.10 0.19 -1.29
CA HIS A 103 -4.58 -0.55 -0.14
C HIS A 103 -5.37 -0.22 1.14
N ARG A 104 -5.64 1.05 1.44
CA ARG A 104 -6.38 1.44 2.64
C ARG A 104 -7.79 0.84 2.69
N LEU A 105 -8.50 0.81 1.55
CA LEU A 105 -9.79 0.13 1.44
C LEU A 105 -9.66 -1.40 1.61
N ALA A 106 -8.70 -2.01 0.93
CA ALA A 106 -8.46 -3.46 0.98
C ALA A 106 -8.02 -3.91 2.38
N HIS A 107 -7.23 -3.10 3.08
CA HIS A 107 -6.76 -3.38 4.43
C HIS A 107 -7.92 -3.49 5.44
N GLU A 108 -8.93 -2.63 5.36
CA GLU A 108 -10.09 -2.73 6.25
C GLU A 108 -10.88 -4.03 6.04
N LEU A 109 -11.06 -4.46 4.79
CA LEU A 109 -11.68 -5.76 4.49
C LEU A 109 -10.79 -6.94 4.93
N TYR A 110 -9.48 -6.81 4.79
CA TYR A 110 -8.52 -7.81 5.28
C TYR A 110 -8.61 -7.97 6.80
N ARG A 111 -8.67 -6.87 7.56
CA ARG A 111 -8.85 -6.88 9.02
C ARG A 111 -10.17 -7.51 9.46
N LEU A 112 -11.20 -7.40 8.63
CA LEU A 112 -12.49 -8.08 8.84
C LEU A 112 -12.46 -9.55 8.44
N ASN A 113 -11.29 -10.09 8.05
CA ASN A 113 -11.10 -11.47 7.59
C ASN A 113 -12.01 -11.82 6.40
N VAL A 114 -12.25 -10.89 5.49
CA VAL A 114 -12.92 -11.15 4.22
C VAL A 114 -11.91 -11.85 3.29
N PRO A 115 -12.20 -13.08 2.84
CA PRO A 115 -11.28 -13.80 1.96
C PRO A 115 -11.32 -13.22 0.54
N ILE A 116 -10.23 -13.38 -0.21
CA ILE A 116 -10.12 -13.15 -1.66
C ILE A 116 -10.28 -11.68 -2.08
N ILE A 117 -11.36 -10.99 -1.67
CA ILE A 117 -11.69 -9.62 -2.10
C ILE A 117 -10.52 -8.65 -1.86
N PRO A 118 -9.92 -8.56 -0.66
CA PRO A 118 -8.79 -7.64 -0.43
C PRO A 118 -7.62 -7.92 -1.36
N ARG A 119 -7.34 -9.19 -1.66
CA ARG A 119 -6.25 -9.57 -2.57
C ARG A 119 -6.58 -9.19 -4.01
N ILE A 120 -7.81 -9.39 -4.48
CA ILE A 120 -8.24 -8.95 -5.82
C ILE A 120 -8.07 -7.43 -5.95
N MET A 121 -8.46 -6.65 -4.93
CA MET A 121 -8.29 -5.19 -4.94
C MET A 121 -6.81 -4.80 -5.06
N ALA A 122 -5.91 -5.44 -4.29
CA ALA A 122 -4.47 -5.22 -4.36
C ALA A 122 -3.91 -5.54 -5.76
N GLU A 123 -4.30 -6.67 -6.36
CA GLU A 123 -3.83 -7.07 -7.70
C GLU A 123 -4.38 -6.16 -8.81
N LEU A 124 -5.58 -5.61 -8.66
CA LEU A 124 -6.10 -4.59 -9.58
C LEU A 124 -5.27 -3.30 -9.53
N ALA A 125 -4.85 -2.87 -8.35
CA ALA A 125 -3.96 -1.72 -8.20
C ALA A 125 -2.56 -2.04 -8.75
N HIS A 126 -2.00 -3.20 -8.43
CA HIS A 126 -0.72 -3.68 -8.93
C HIS A 126 -0.68 -3.71 -10.47
N SER A 127 -1.69 -4.32 -11.10
CA SER A 127 -1.76 -4.40 -12.56
C SER A 127 -1.85 -3.03 -13.25
N LYS A 128 -2.44 -2.04 -12.58
CA LYS A 128 -2.61 -0.69 -13.13
C LYS A 128 -1.40 0.20 -12.90
N THR A 129 -0.66 0.03 -11.81
CA THR A 129 0.37 0.97 -11.35
C THR A 129 1.78 0.39 -11.32
N GLY A 130 1.93 -0.93 -11.34
CA GLY A 130 3.19 -1.60 -11.07
C GLY A 130 3.62 -1.57 -9.59
N ILE A 131 2.70 -1.20 -8.67
CA ILE A 131 2.93 -1.10 -7.24
C ILE A 131 2.19 -2.25 -6.54
N ASP A 132 2.93 -3.17 -5.94
CA ASP A 132 2.39 -4.34 -5.22
C ASP A 132 2.38 -4.09 -3.71
N ILE A 133 1.20 -3.83 -3.14
CA ILE A 133 1.02 -3.67 -1.69
C ILE A 133 0.09 -4.78 -1.19
N HIS A 134 0.61 -5.69 -0.35
CA HIS A 134 -0.24 -6.71 0.25
C HIS A 134 -1.26 -6.09 1.21
N PRO A 135 -2.55 -6.47 1.17
CA PRO A 135 -3.60 -5.85 2.00
C PRO A 135 -3.37 -6.03 3.52
N GLY A 136 -2.54 -6.99 3.92
CA GLY A 136 -2.15 -7.20 5.33
C GLY A 136 -1.11 -6.21 5.85
N ALA A 137 -0.41 -5.47 5.01
CA ALA A 137 0.56 -4.47 5.45
C ALA A 137 -0.13 -3.38 6.29
N THR A 138 0.51 -2.95 7.38
CA THR A 138 0.04 -1.83 8.20
C THR A 138 0.80 -0.58 7.81
N ILE A 139 0.09 0.48 7.40
CA ILE A 139 0.69 1.71 6.88
C ILE A 139 0.11 2.92 7.61
N GLY A 140 0.98 3.71 8.24
CA GLY A 140 0.64 4.95 8.94
C GLY A 140 0.11 6.04 8.01
N GLU A 141 -0.15 7.22 8.58
CA GLU A 141 -0.61 8.40 7.85
C GLU A 141 0.55 9.11 7.12
N ARG A 142 0.20 9.96 6.12
CA ARG A 142 1.17 10.71 5.31
C ARG A 142 2.15 9.81 4.57
N PHE A 143 1.67 8.70 4.03
CA PHE A 143 2.49 7.77 3.26
C PHE A 143 2.55 8.18 1.79
N PHE A 144 3.76 8.33 1.25
CA PHE A 144 3.96 8.75 -0.12
C PHE A 144 4.84 7.77 -0.90
N ILE A 145 4.33 7.29 -2.03
CA ILE A 145 5.11 6.53 -3.03
C ILE A 145 5.30 7.43 -4.26
N ASP A 146 6.54 7.82 -4.51
CA ASP A 146 6.93 8.62 -5.66
C ASP A 146 7.32 7.71 -6.84
N HIS A 147 6.81 8.01 -8.04
CA HIS A 147 6.87 7.18 -9.26
C HIS A 147 6.25 5.79 -9.05
N GLY A 148 6.81 4.96 -8.23
CA GLY A 148 6.26 3.75 -7.65
C GLY A 148 6.44 2.46 -8.44
N THR A 149 6.71 2.49 -9.74
CA THR A 149 6.86 1.26 -10.54
C THR A 149 7.85 0.29 -9.89
N GLY A 150 7.42 -0.95 -9.66
CA GLY A 150 8.24 -2.00 -9.06
C GLY A 150 8.37 -1.94 -7.54
N VAL A 151 7.62 -1.09 -6.84
CA VAL A 151 7.51 -1.14 -5.38
C VAL A 151 6.79 -2.42 -4.94
N VAL A 152 7.36 -3.12 -3.95
CA VAL A 152 6.76 -4.31 -3.32
C VAL A 152 6.72 -4.14 -1.81
N ILE A 153 5.53 -4.22 -1.21
CA ILE A 153 5.30 -4.16 0.23
C ILE A 153 4.61 -5.43 0.70
N GLY A 154 5.34 -6.26 1.46
CA GLY A 154 4.88 -7.57 1.89
C GLY A 154 3.86 -7.54 3.03
N GLU A 155 3.15 -8.66 3.20
CA GLU A 155 1.99 -8.84 4.09
C GLU A 155 2.18 -8.34 5.52
N THR A 156 3.33 -8.61 6.12
CA THR A 156 3.58 -8.32 7.53
C THR A 156 4.47 -7.09 7.74
N CYS A 157 4.59 -6.22 6.72
CA CYS A 157 5.23 -4.92 6.88
C CYS A 157 4.45 -4.06 7.88
N VAL A 158 5.21 -3.33 8.70
CA VAL A 158 4.68 -2.25 9.54
C VAL A 158 5.42 -0.98 9.15
N ILE A 159 4.69 0.02 8.66
CA ILE A 159 5.22 1.28 8.18
C ILE A 159 4.63 2.40 9.02
N GLY A 160 5.47 3.24 9.59
CA GLY A 160 5.11 4.38 10.44
C GLY A 160 4.51 5.55 9.65
N ARG A 161 4.51 6.71 10.28
CA ARG A 161 3.99 7.97 9.71
C ARG A 161 5.03 8.67 8.88
N ASN A 162 4.56 9.43 7.87
CA ASN A 162 5.39 10.31 7.05
C ASN A 162 6.57 9.58 6.38
N VAL A 163 6.33 8.35 5.90
CA VAL A 163 7.31 7.54 5.19
C VAL A 163 7.20 7.77 3.69
N ARG A 164 8.35 7.91 3.01
CA ARG A 164 8.44 8.06 1.56
C ARG A 164 9.20 6.92 0.93
N LEU A 165 8.64 6.33 -0.12
CA LEU A 165 9.28 5.33 -0.95
C LEU A 165 9.39 5.83 -2.40
N TYR A 166 10.51 5.49 -3.03
CA TYR A 166 10.70 5.69 -4.47
C TYR A 166 10.51 4.38 -5.23
N GLN A 167 10.52 4.46 -6.58
CA GLN A 167 10.34 3.29 -7.45
C GLN A 167 11.31 2.15 -7.12
N GLY A 168 10.86 0.91 -7.35
CA GLY A 168 11.65 -0.31 -7.20
C GLY A 168 12.00 -0.70 -5.76
N VAL A 169 11.52 0.02 -4.75
CA VAL A 169 11.75 -0.34 -3.34
C VAL A 169 11.05 -1.65 -3.02
N THR A 170 11.77 -2.58 -2.38
CA THR A 170 11.23 -3.86 -1.93
C THR A 170 11.32 -3.98 -0.41
N LEU A 171 10.17 -4.14 0.25
CA LEU A 171 10.04 -4.50 1.66
C LEU A 171 9.61 -5.97 1.75
N GLY A 172 10.59 -6.87 1.77
CA GLY A 172 10.40 -8.30 1.53
C GLY A 172 10.73 -9.23 2.69
N GLY A 173 10.44 -10.52 2.52
CA GLY A 173 10.87 -11.58 3.43
C GLY A 173 12.31 -12.02 3.15
N LEU A 174 13.11 -12.19 4.20
CA LEU A 174 14.48 -12.70 4.08
C LEU A 174 14.52 -14.23 3.99
N SER A 175 13.67 -14.91 4.75
CA SER A 175 13.58 -16.37 4.81
C SER A 175 12.15 -16.81 5.09
N PHE A 176 11.87 -18.07 4.79
CA PHE A 176 10.56 -18.67 4.94
C PHE A 176 10.65 -19.95 5.76
N VAL A 177 9.99 -19.98 6.91
CA VAL A 177 9.93 -21.13 7.80
C VAL A 177 9.14 -22.27 7.13
N LYS A 178 9.66 -23.48 7.20
CA LYS A 178 9.00 -24.70 6.74
C LYS A 178 8.67 -25.59 7.92
N ASP A 179 7.54 -26.27 7.84
CA ASP A 179 7.16 -27.30 8.81
C ASP A 179 7.90 -28.64 8.55
N SER A 180 7.59 -29.64 9.35
CA SER A 180 8.19 -30.99 9.25
C SER A 180 7.90 -31.70 7.92
N SER A 181 6.88 -31.26 7.18
CA SER A 181 6.54 -31.79 5.84
C SER A 181 7.24 -31.04 4.72
N GLY A 182 7.96 -29.95 4.99
CA GLY A 182 8.58 -29.06 4.03
C GLY A 182 7.63 -27.98 3.47
N ALA A 183 6.39 -27.88 3.94
CA ALA A 183 5.45 -26.86 3.55
C ALA A 183 5.74 -25.52 4.25
N LEU A 184 5.45 -24.40 3.57
CA LEU A 184 5.65 -23.08 4.14
C LEU A 184 4.66 -22.80 5.28
N VAL A 185 5.16 -22.41 6.45
CA VAL A 185 4.33 -21.94 7.57
C VAL A 185 3.77 -20.56 7.23
N LYS A 186 2.44 -20.44 7.28
CA LYS A 186 1.73 -19.19 6.95
C LYS A 186 1.56 -18.29 8.17
N GLY A 187 1.32 -16.99 7.93
CA GLY A 187 0.95 -16.03 8.98
C GLY A 187 2.09 -15.53 9.87
N LEU A 188 3.32 -15.99 9.70
CA LEU A 188 4.45 -15.52 10.49
C LEU A 188 4.94 -14.14 10.04
N LYS A 189 5.42 -13.33 11.00
CA LYS A 189 6.13 -12.08 10.75
C LYS A 189 7.39 -12.39 9.93
N ARG A 190 7.53 -11.75 8.75
CA ARG A 190 8.65 -12.00 7.83
C ARG A 190 9.09 -10.78 7.01
N HIS A 191 8.40 -9.65 7.16
CA HIS A 191 8.69 -8.40 6.45
C HIS A 191 9.11 -7.31 7.42
N PRO A 192 9.92 -6.32 6.99
CA PRO A 192 10.53 -5.34 7.87
C PRO A 192 9.54 -4.37 8.52
N ASN A 193 10.04 -3.65 9.54
CA ASN A 193 9.41 -2.51 10.14
C ASN A 193 10.13 -1.23 9.67
N ILE A 194 9.37 -0.23 9.29
CA ILE A 194 9.86 1.10 8.92
C ILE A 194 9.23 2.09 9.89
N GLU A 195 10.04 2.77 10.67
CA GLU A 195 9.55 3.75 11.64
C GLU A 195 9.18 5.09 10.99
N ASP A 196 8.80 6.09 11.79
CA ASP A 196 8.33 7.40 11.34
C ASP A 196 9.41 8.19 10.60
N ASN A 197 9.01 9.05 9.65
CA ASN A 197 9.87 9.99 8.92
C ASN A 197 11.01 9.35 8.12
N VAL A 198 10.88 8.09 7.70
CA VAL A 198 11.91 7.39 6.92
C VAL A 198 11.74 7.67 5.43
N VAL A 199 12.85 7.90 4.74
CA VAL A 199 12.91 8.02 3.27
C VAL A 199 13.71 6.85 2.71
N ILE A 200 13.12 6.11 1.75
CA ILE A 200 13.77 4.98 1.10
C ILE A 200 13.85 5.25 -0.39
N TYR A 201 15.08 5.45 -0.87
CA TYR A 201 15.35 5.80 -2.26
C TYR A 201 15.28 4.59 -3.21
N ALA A 202 15.28 4.91 -4.49
CA ALA A 202 15.01 3.99 -5.59
C ALA A 202 15.79 2.66 -5.52
N ASN A 203 15.08 1.56 -5.79
CA ASN A 203 15.60 0.20 -5.87
C ASN A 203 16.26 -0.32 -4.57
N ALA A 204 16.08 0.34 -3.42
CA ALA A 204 16.52 -0.23 -2.17
C ALA A 204 15.70 -1.48 -1.81
N THR A 205 16.37 -2.50 -1.27
CA THR A 205 15.76 -3.76 -0.85
C THR A 205 16.00 -3.96 0.64
N ILE A 206 14.92 -4.07 1.43
CA ILE A 206 14.96 -4.26 2.88
C ILE A 206 14.23 -5.56 3.20
N LEU A 207 14.91 -6.50 3.84
CA LEU A 207 14.42 -7.87 4.03
C LEU A 207 14.43 -8.28 5.51
N GLY A 208 13.40 -9.05 5.91
CA GLY A 208 13.37 -9.76 7.18
C GLY A 208 12.40 -9.20 8.22
N GLY A 209 11.75 -10.09 8.95
CA GLY A 209 10.72 -9.74 9.94
C GLY A 209 11.27 -9.03 11.19
N GLU A 210 12.53 -9.25 11.51
CA GLU A 210 13.23 -8.62 12.64
C GLU A 210 13.93 -7.32 12.25
N THR A 211 14.03 -7.03 10.94
CA THR A 211 14.70 -5.84 10.43
C THR A 211 13.83 -4.62 10.68
N THR A 212 14.40 -3.61 11.34
CA THR A 212 13.75 -2.33 11.62
C THR A 212 14.62 -1.19 11.08
N VAL A 213 14.05 -0.30 10.29
CA VAL A 213 14.66 0.99 9.94
C VAL A 213 14.15 2.03 10.93
N GLY A 214 15.04 2.53 11.79
CA GLY A 214 14.73 3.50 12.83
C GLY A 214 14.29 4.84 12.25
N HIS A 215 13.48 5.56 13.02
CA HIS A 215 12.87 6.84 12.61
C HIS A 215 13.91 7.89 12.17
N ASP A 216 13.46 8.86 11.37
CA ASP A 216 14.28 9.96 10.87
C ASP A 216 15.53 9.51 10.11
N SER A 217 15.44 8.37 9.41
CA SER A 217 16.54 7.77 8.65
C SER A 217 16.31 7.82 7.14
N GLU A 218 17.42 7.83 6.39
CA GLU A 218 17.44 7.81 4.92
C GLU A 218 18.17 6.57 4.42
N ILE A 219 17.53 5.77 3.57
CA ILE A 219 18.12 4.62 2.90
C ILE A 219 18.37 4.97 1.43
N GLY A 220 19.62 5.04 1.05
CA GLY A 220 20.06 5.39 -0.30
C GLY A 220 19.63 4.39 -1.38
N GLY A 221 19.67 4.83 -2.61
CA GLY A 221 19.28 3.99 -3.76
C GLY A 221 20.17 2.75 -3.92
N ASN A 222 19.54 1.65 -4.38
CA ASN A 222 20.18 0.35 -4.59
C ASN A 222 20.83 -0.27 -3.33
N VAL A 223 20.48 0.19 -2.14
CA VAL A 223 20.96 -0.40 -0.88
C VAL A 223 20.25 -1.72 -0.62
N TRP A 224 21.02 -2.74 -0.20
CA TRP A 224 20.49 -4.05 0.21
C TRP A 224 20.67 -4.21 1.72
N LEU A 225 19.56 -4.20 2.47
CA LEU A 225 19.53 -4.35 3.92
C LEU A 225 18.85 -5.63 4.37
N LYS A 226 19.45 -6.29 5.35
CA LYS A 226 18.88 -7.43 6.08
C LYS A 226 19.04 -7.27 7.60
N ASP A 227 19.69 -6.22 8.04
CA ASP A 227 19.96 -5.90 9.44
C ASP A 227 19.30 -4.55 9.77
N SER A 228 18.95 -4.36 11.04
CA SER A 228 18.31 -3.13 11.51
C SER A 228 19.23 -1.92 11.44
N VAL A 229 18.64 -0.76 11.22
CA VAL A 229 19.30 0.54 11.16
C VAL A 229 18.81 1.38 12.35
N PRO A 230 19.69 1.95 13.18
CA PRO A 230 19.27 2.80 14.28
C PRO A 230 18.63 4.11 13.76
N PRO A 231 17.84 4.82 14.60
CA PRO A 231 17.28 6.12 14.24
C PRO A 231 18.35 7.14 13.82
N PHE A 232 17.94 8.18 13.08
CA PHE A 232 18.80 9.28 12.60
C PHE A 232 19.97 8.82 11.75
N SER A 233 19.82 7.75 10.98
CA SER A 233 20.88 7.16 10.18
C SER A 233 20.75 7.49 8.69
N ARG A 234 21.90 7.62 8.03
CA ARG A 234 22.00 7.67 6.57
C ARG A 234 22.77 6.46 6.07
N VAL A 235 22.09 5.59 5.31
CA VAL A 235 22.69 4.35 4.77
C VAL A 235 22.86 4.50 3.26
N TYR A 236 24.07 4.24 2.76
CA TYR A 236 24.38 4.28 1.33
C TYR A 236 25.47 3.29 0.99
N ASN A 237 25.46 2.82 -0.25
CA ASN A 237 26.51 1.96 -0.76
C ASN A 237 27.78 2.80 -1.05
N GLN A 238 28.94 2.30 -0.62
CA GLN A 238 30.20 2.82 -1.12
C GLN A 238 30.34 2.41 -2.60
N GLN A 239 30.19 3.37 -3.51
CA GLN A 239 30.37 3.10 -4.92
C GLN A 239 31.83 3.36 -5.31
N PRO A 240 32.46 2.46 -6.11
CA PRO A 240 33.74 2.77 -6.72
C PRO A 240 33.56 3.97 -7.70
N ALA A 241 34.57 4.83 -7.78
CA ALA A 241 34.55 5.93 -8.72
C ALA A 241 34.39 5.41 -10.16
N PRO A 242 33.54 6.03 -11.00
CA PRO A 242 33.37 5.59 -12.37
C PRO A 242 34.67 5.77 -13.17
N ALA A 243 35.06 4.74 -13.93
CA ALA A 243 36.18 4.84 -14.87
C ALA A 243 35.68 5.48 -16.17
N ILE A 244 36.20 6.67 -16.50
CA ILE A 244 35.88 7.35 -17.76
C ILE A 244 37.01 7.04 -18.76
N ARG A 245 36.69 6.48 -19.91
CA ARG A 245 37.59 6.22 -21.01
C ARG A 245 37.10 6.99 -22.24
N SER A 246 38.00 7.75 -22.89
CA SER A 246 37.73 8.34 -24.19
C SER A 246 37.60 7.22 -25.23
N ILE A 247 36.60 7.32 -26.09
CA ILE A 247 36.45 6.49 -27.30
C ILE A 247 36.95 7.36 -28.41
N ASN A 248 38.15 7.04 -28.95
CA ASN A 248 38.72 7.65 -30.18
C ASN A 248 38.14 6.94 -31.39
#